data_835efecc692268b3614b246ffe67ded6
#
_entry.id   835efecc692268b3614b246ffe67ded6
#
_cell.length_a   1.000
_cell.length_b   1.000
_cell.length_c   1.000
_cell.angle_alpha   90.00
_cell.angle_beta   90.00
_cell.angle_gamma   90.00
#
_symmetry.space_group_name_H-M   'P 1'
#
loop_
_entity.id
_entity.type
_entity.pdbx_description
1 polymer ?
#
loop_
_entity_poly.entity_id
_entity_poly.type
_entity_poly.pdbx_seq_one_letter_code
_entity_poly.pdbx_strand_id
1 'polypeptide(L)'
;NGYDAGGFDYDYMANPDMQLNDWGDTPGQNSAHYGASYLFFVYFLDRFGEDATKALVHQPENGFVSMEKVAEELNLVNPETGKTYTGDEIFADWSVANFIQDAGVEDGQYGYKSYNPYSMSTTQTFSSCPAKVARSVYQYGVHYMEFECQGTHSITFQGAEAVKLLPFADPSSGDYFFWSNMGDESNPTLSQTFDLTGVSGPVSLAFKTWYDLETDYDYVFISATMDGENWDILNSKTCTTDNPSGNSFGCGWNGESDG
;
A
#
# COMPACT_ATOMS: atom_id res chain seq x y z
N ASN A 1 -24.80 -5.98 12.38
CA ASN A 1 -24.87 -7.43 12.55
C ASN A 1 -23.93 -8.03 13.60
N GLY A 2 -23.35 -7.24 14.51
CA GLY A 2 -22.77 -7.75 15.76
C GLY A 2 -21.65 -8.78 15.66
N TYR A 3 -20.87 -8.78 14.59
CA TYR A 3 -19.63 -9.55 14.56
C TYR A 3 -18.57 -8.76 15.35
N ASP A 4 -18.00 -9.42 16.34
CA ASP A 4 -16.85 -8.97 17.08
C ASP A 4 -15.60 -9.05 16.19
N ALA A 5 -14.67 -8.09 16.30
CA ALA A 5 -13.38 -8.11 15.62
C ALA A 5 -12.49 -9.30 16.04
N GLY A 6 -12.92 -10.10 17.00
CA GLY A 6 -12.18 -11.27 17.50
C GLY A 6 -10.85 -10.93 18.18
N GLY A 7 -10.66 -9.67 18.58
CA GLY A 7 -9.43 -9.16 19.17
C GLY A 7 -8.41 -8.66 18.14
N PHE A 8 -8.67 -8.78 16.84
CA PHE A 8 -7.77 -8.29 15.78
C PHE A 8 -7.61 -6.77 15.78
N ASP A 9 -8.64 -6.03 16.20
CA ASP A 9 -8.56 -4.59 16.42
C ASP A 9 -7.57 -4.23 17.52
N TYR A 10 -7.43 -5.07 18.57
CA TYR A 10 -6.39 -4.90 19.57
C TYR A 10 -4.99 -4.96 18.96
N ASP A 11 -4.74 -5.89 18.06
CA ASP A 11 -3.44 -6.05 17.42
C ASP A 11 -3.07 -4.81 16.59
N TYR A 12 -4.03 -4.24 15.86
CA TYR A 12 -3.83 -2.99 15.14
C TYR A 12 -3.64 -1.80 16.10
N MET A 13 -4.49 -1.66 17.11
CA MET A 13 -4.44 -0.57 18.07
C MET A 13 -3.14 -0.56 18.90
N ALA A 14 -2.54 -1.73 19.10
CA ALA A 14 -1.25 -1.85 19.77
C ALA A 14 -0.06 -1.43 18.90
N ASN A 15 -0.18 -1.53 17.57
CA ASN A 15 0.88 -1.18 16.62
C ASN A 15 0.32 -0.60 15.32
N PRO A 16 -0.11 0.66 15.30
CA PRO A 16 -0.72 1.30 14.13
C PRO A 16 0.29 1.72 13.05
N ASP A 17 1.60 1.68 13.33
CA ASP A 17 2.63 1.94 12.34
C ASP A 17 2.96 0.65 11.59
N MET A 18 2.10 0.30 10.66
CA MET A 18 2.25 -0.85 9.79
C MET A 18 1.84 -0.51 8.36
N GLN A 19 2.40 -1.22 7.39
CA GLN A 19 2.03 -1.03 5.99
C GLN A 19 0.71 -1.75 5.70
N LEU A 20 -0.40 -1.02 5.64
CA LEU A 20 -1.74 -1.59 5.56
C LEU A 20 -2.04 -2.31 4.24
N ASN A 21 -1.29 -2.03 3.18
CA ASN A 21 -1.45 -2.63 1.85
C ASN A 21 -0.42 -3.72 1.54
N ASP A 22 0.35 -4.15 2.54
CA ASP A 22 1.32 -5.24 2.41
C ASP A 22 0.97 -6.35 3.42
N TRP A 23 0.37 -7.41 2.92
CA TRP A 23 -0.12 -8.52 3.73
C TRP A 23 0.87 -9.67 3.67
N GLY A 24 1.23 -10.22 4.83
CA GLY A 24 2.19 -11.31 4.91
C GLY A 24 1.57 -12.65 4.53
N ASP A 25 2.38 -13.54 3.95
CA ASP A 25 1.96 -14.86 3.44
C ASP A 25 1.84 -15.92 4.53
N THR A 26 2.39 -15.65 5.72
CA THR A 26 2.38 -16.60 6.82
C THR A 26 1.05 -16.51 7.61
N PRO A 27 0.33 -17.63 7.80
CA PRO A 27 -0.87 -17.65 8.61
C PRO A 27 -0.66 -17.04 10.01
N GLY A 28 -1.53 -16.11 10.38
CA GLY A 28 -1.50 -15.42 11.67
C GLY A 28 -0.68 -14.13 11.71
N GLN A 29 0.04 -13.76 10.66
CA GLN A 29 0.75 -12.47 10.57
C GLN A 29 -0.18 -11.28 10.28
N ASN A 30 -1.35 -11.53 9.73
CA ASN A 30 -2.26 -10.49 9.23
C ASN A 30 -3.36 -10.07 10.24
N SER A 31 -3.27 -10.47 11.51
CA SER A 31 -4.30 -10.13 12.50
C SER A 31 -4.54 -8.62 12.62
N ALA A 32 -3.48 -7.82 12.66
CA ALA A 32 -3.57 -6.37 12.71
C ALA A 32 -4.17 -5.76 11.43
N HIS A 33 -3.90 -6.34 10.24
CA HIS A 33 -4.52 -5.90 8.98
C HIS A 33 -6.04 -6.16 8.98
N TYR A 34 -6.47 -7.33 9.46
CA TYR A 34 -7.89 -7.63 9.65
C TYR A 34 -8.52 -6.66 10.64
N GLY A 35 -7.83 -6.34 11.74
CA GLY A 35 -8.26 -5.36 12.72
C GLY A 35 -8.43 -3.97 12.13
N ALA A 36 -7.42 -3.48 11.40
CA ALA A 36 -7.47 -2.20 10.70
C ALA A 36 -8.63 -2.13 9.70
N SER A 37 -8.79 -3.17 8.88
CA SER A 37 -9.87 -3.26 7.89
C SER A 37 -11.24 -3.26 8.56
N TYR A 38 -11.41 -4.02 9.63
CA TYR A 38 -12.64 -4.05 10.40
C TYR A 38 -12.98 -2.67 10.97
N LEU A 39 -12.03 -2.03 11.64
CA LEU A 39 -12.22 -0.71 12.22
C LEU A 39 -12.52 0.35 11.16
N PHE A 40 -11.83 0.30 10.03
CA PHE A 40 -12.10 1.22 8.93
C PHE A 40 -13.54 1.07 8.40
N PHE A 41 -14.00 -0.15 8.15
CA PHE A 41 -15.38 -0.37 7.67
C PHE A 41 -16.43 0.01 8.70
N VAL A 42 -16.21 -0.23 9.99
CA VAL A 42 -17.10 0.23 11.05
C VAL A 42 -17.14 1.75 11.11
N TYR A 43 -15.99 2.41 11.06
CA TYR A 43 -15.89 3.87 10.99
C TYR A 43 -16.63 4.43 9.77
N PHE A 44 -16.36 3.87 8.60
CA PHE A 44 -16.95 4.32 7.34
C PHE A 44 -18.49 4.18 7.36
N LEU A 45 -18.98 3.06 7.88
CA LEU A 45 -20.41 2.83 8.07
C LEU A 45 -21.03 3.83 9.06
N ASP A 46 -20.41 4.06 10.21
CA ASP A 46 -20.88 4.98 11.24
C ASP A 46 -20.87 6.43 10.78
N ARG A 47 -19.90 6.80 9.93
CA ARG A 47 -19.70 8.15 9.43
C ARG A 47 -20.58 8.47 8.22
N PHE A 48 -20.61 7.59 7.23
CA PHE A 48 -21.23 7.84 5.92
C PHE A 48 -22.51 7.03 5.67
N GLY A 49 -22.80 6.05 6.50
CA GLY A 49 -24.02 5.27 6.46
C GLY A 49 -23.96 4.05 5.52
N GLU A 50 -25.08 3.32 5.53
CA GLU A 50 -25.18 2.03 4.85
C GLU A 50 -25.08 2.13 3.32
N ASP A 51 -25.66 3.17 2.73
CA ASP A 51 -25.67 3.33 1.28
C ASP A 51 -24.25 3.63 0.75
N ALA A 52 -23.50 4.48 1.44
CA ALA A 52 -22.10 4.74 1.11
C ALA A 52 -21.23 3.50 1.28
N THR A 53 -21.45 2.73 2.34
CA THR A 53 -20.71 1.48 2.59
C THR A 53 -21.01 0.43 1.51
N LYS A 54 -22.26 0.29 1.07
CA LYS A 54 -22.62 -0.59 -0.04
C LYS A 54 -21.99 -0.13 -1.35
N ALA A 55 -22.02 1.19 -1.64
CA ALA A 55 -21.38 1.76 -2.81
C ALA A 55 -19.87 1.45 -2.81
N LEU A 56 -19.18 1.61 -1.66
CA LEU A 56 -17.76 1.31 -1.54
C LEU A 56 -17.44 -0.16 -1.86
N VAL A 57 -18.24 -1.09 -1.36
CA VAL A 57 -18.06 -2.53 -1.64
C VAL A 57 -18.31 -2.88 -3.12
N HIS A 58 -19.11 -2.09 -3.83
CA HIS A 58 -19.42 -2.34 -5.25
C HIS A 58 -18.50 -1.61 -6.23
N GLN A 59 -17.62 -0.73 -5.75
CA GLN A 59 -16.67 -0.03 -6.62
C GLN A 59 -15.67 -1.01 -7.25
N PRO A 60 -15.42 -0.89 -8.57
CA PRO A 60 -14.42 -1.73 -9.24
C PRO A 60 -12.98 -1.30 -8.93
N GLU A 61 -12.77 -0.05 -8.55
CA GLU A 61 -11.48 0.48 -8.11
C GLU A 61 -11.17 0.06 -6.67
N ASN A 62 -9.90 0.16 -6.29
CA ASN A 62 -9.43 -0.19 -4.97
C ASN A 62 -8.83 1.03 -4.23
N GLY A 63 -8.66 0.90 -2.92
CA GLY A 63 -7.99 1.89 -2.07
C GLY A 63 -8.68 3.25 -2.08
N PHE A 64 -7.92 4.33 -2.05
CA PHE A 64 -8.44 5.69 -1.95
C PHE A 64 -9.28 6.11 -3.16
N VAL A 65 -8.95 5.60 -4.34
CA VAL A 65 -9.72 5.88 -5.55
C VAL A 65 -11.18 5.42 -5.40
N SER A 66 -11.41 4.26 -4.80
CA SER A 66 -12.78 3.78 -4.54
C SER A 66 -13.53 4.67 -3.56
N MET A 67 -12.86 5.17 -2.53
CA MET A 67 -13.45 6.11 -1.57
C MET A 67 -13.84 7.44 -2.23
N GLU A 68 -12.96 7.99 -3.06
CA GLU A 68 -13.18 9.22 -3.80
C GLU A 68 -14.37 9.09 -4.76
N LYS A 69 -14.45 7.97 -5.48
CA LYS A 69 -15.60 7.69 -6.38
C LYS A 69 -16.92 7.64 -5.62
N VAL A 70 -16.97 6.99 -4.47
CA VAL A 70 -18.17 6.99 -3.62
C VAL A 70 -18.48 8.37 -3.09
N ALA A 71 -17.48 9.12 -2.67
CA ALA A 71 -17.67 10.48 -2.17
C ALA A 71 -18.21 11.42 -3.27
N GLU A 72 -17.72 11.28 -4.50
CA GLU A 72 -18.24 12.00 -5.68
C GLU A 72 -19.68 11.59 -5.99
N GLU A 73 -19.97 10.29 -6.08
CA GLU A 73 -21.28 9.74 -6.43
C GLU A 73 -22.39 10.16 -5.46
N LEU A 74 -22.08 10.15 -4.16
CA LEU A 74 -23.03 10.44 -3.09
C LEU A 74 -22.93 11.86 -2.55
N ASN A 75 -22.07 12.72 -3.14
CA ASN A 75 -21.81 14.10 -2.66
C ASN A 75 -21.44 14.14 -1.17
N LEU A 76 -20.54 13.28 -0.74
CA LEU A 76 -20.03 13.31 0.63
C LEU A 76 -19.08 14.49 0.77
N VAL A 77 -19.51 15.47 1.54
CA VAL A 77 -18.80 16.75 1.72
C VAL A 77 -18.07 16.75 3.07
N ASN A 78 -16.77 17.04 3.02
CA ASN A 78 -15.98 17.27 4.21
C ASN A 78 -16.42 18.62 4.85
N PRO A 79 -16.92 18.62 6.10
CA PRO A 79 -17.44 19.81 6.74
C PRO A 79 -16.37 20.87 7.00
N GLU A 80 -15.10 20.50 7.12
CA GLU A 80 -14.00 21.43 7.37
C GLU A 80 -13.60 22.19 6.10
N THR A 81 -13.57 21.51 4.97
CA THR A 81 -13.12 22.09 3.70
C THR A 81 -14.27 22.59 2.81
N GLY A 82 -15.48 22.09 3.03
CA GLY A 82 -16.65 22.34 2.18
C GLY A 82 -16.56 21.69 0.79
N LYS A 83 -15.63 20.76 0.59
CA LYS A 83 -15.40 20.04 -0.67
C LYS A 83 -15.78 18.58 -0.52
N THR A 84 -15.91 17.89 -1.64
CA THR A 84 -16.04 16.41 -1.66
C THR A 84 -14.83 15.79 -0.97
N TYR A 85 -15.07 14.80 -0.15
CA TYR A 85 -14.00 14.06 0.54
C TYR A 85 -13.03 13.43 -0.46
N THR A 86 -11.74 13.55 -0.15
CA THR A 86 -10.69 12.73 -0.75
C THR A 86 -10.44 11.47 0.08
N GLY A 87 -9.79 10.47 -0.51
CA GLY A 87 -9.38 9.27 0.20
C GLY A 87 -8.40 9.59 1.35
N ASP A 88 -7.48 10.53 1.12
CA ASP A 88 -6.54 11.00 2.15
C ASP A 88 -7.26 11.64 3.35
N GLU A 89 -8.29 12.46 3.12
CA GLU A 89 -9.07 13.08 4.20
C GLU A 89 -9.84 12.02 5.00
N ILE A 90 -10.46 11.05 4.33
CA ILE A 90 -11.18 9.95 5.03
C ILE A 90 -10.20 9.13 5.88
N PHE A 91 -9.02 8.82 5.36
CA PHE A 91 -7.99 8.11 6.12
C PHE A 91 -7.46 8.92 7.30
N ALA A 92 -7.24 10.22 7.12
CA ALA A 92 -6.79 11.12 8.19
C ALA A 92 -7.82 11.19 9.31
N ASP A 93 -9.10 11.38 8.97
CA ASP A 93 -10.20 11.42 9.94
C ASP A 93 -10.32 10.10 10.71
N TRP A 94 -10.22 8.96 10.00
CA TRP A 94 -10.23 7.65 10.64
C TRP A 94 -9.03 7.45 11.58
N SER A 95 -7.85 7.93 11.19
CA SER A 95 -6.66 7.86 12.04
C SER A 95 -6.85 8.67 13.34
N VAL A 96 -7.47 9.84 13.25
CA VAL A 96 -7.82 10.64 14.44
C VAL A 96 -8.91 9.94 15.25
N ALA A 97 -9.92 9.36 14.62
CA ALA A 97 -11.00 8.63 15.28
C ALA A 97 -10.49 7.44 16.10
N ASN A 98 -9.47 6.73 15.61
CA ASN A 98 -8.84 5.62 16.34
C ASN A 98 -8.23 6.07 17.69
N PHE A 99 -7.78 7.29 17.79
CA PHE A 99 -7.19 7.82 19.02
C PHE A 99 -8.22 8.49 19.93
N ILE A 100 -9.06 9.36 19.39
CA ILE A 100 -10.03 10.13 20.16
C ILE A 100 -11.19 9.26 20.66
N GLN A 101 -11.73 8.41 19.80
CA GLN A 101 -12.83 7.48 20.10
C GLN A 101 -14.07 8.14 20.73
N ASP A 102 -14.36 9.40 20.36
CA ASP A 102 -15.50 10.14 20.88
C ASP A 102 -16.45 10.57 19.75
N ALA A 103 -17.58 9.86 19.65
CA ALA A 103 -18.62 10.17 18.67
C ALA A 103 -19.37 11.48 18.96
N GLY A 104 -19.11 12.16 20.06
CA GLY A 104 -19.64 13.47 20.38
C GLY A 104 -18.81 14.65 19.83
N VAL A 105 -17.61 14.38 19.33
CA VAL A 105 -16.71 15.39 18.76
C VAL A 105 -16.98 15.53 17.26
N GLU A 106 -17.06 16.79 16.78
CA GLU A 106 -17.22 17.16 15.37
C GLU A 106 -18.25 16.28 14.63
N ASP A 107 -19.46 16.21 15.23
CA ASP A 107 -20.61 15.47 14.66
C ASP A 107 -20.34 13.97 14.39
N GLY A 108 -19.46 13.39 15.19
CA GLY A 108 -19.05 12.00 15.13
C GLY A 108 -17.92 11.70 14.17
N GLN A 109 -17.23 12.71 13.66
CA GLN A 109 -16.09 12.55 12.74
C GLN A 109 -14.93 11.81 13.38
N TYR A 110 -14.71 11.98 14.69
CA TYR A 110 -13.55 11.45 15.40
C TYR A 110 -13.91 10.34 16.40
N GLY A 111 -14.88 9.49 16.04
CA GLY A 111 -15.25 8.37 16.89
C GLY A 111 -16.09 7.31 16.19
N TYR A 112 -16.46 6.32 16.96
CA TYR A 112 -17.29 5.21 16.55
C TYR A 112 -18.65 5.30 17.26
N LYS A 113 -19.76 5.05 16.54
CA LYS A 113 -21.12 5.06 17.08
C LYS A 113 -21.60 3.66 17.43
N SER A 114 -21.22 2.67 16.64
CA SER A 114 -21.71 1.29 16.73
C SER A 114 -20.71 0.32 17.35
N TYR A 115 -19.50 0.74 17.60
CA TYR A 115 -18.41 -0.08 18.13
C TYR A 115 -17.59 0.69 19.18
N ASN A 116 -16.93 -0.03 20.07
CA ASN A 116 -16.03 0.54 21.07
C ASN A 116 -14.66 -0.15 20.95
N PRO A 117 -13.75 0.41 20.15
CA PRO A 117 -12.42 -0.17 19.94
C PRO A 117 -11.59 -0.20 21.23
N TYR A 118 -10.53 -0.99 21.24
CA TYR A 118 -9.49 -0.88 22.25
C TYR A 118 -8.84 0.51 22.21
N SER A 119 -8.36 0.99 23.37
CA SER A 119 -7.68 2.28 23.43
C SER A 119 -6.37 2.27 22.67
N MET A 120 -6.16 3.31 21.87
CA MET A 120 -4.89 3.56 21.19
C MET A 120 -3.87 4.10 22.18
N SER A 121 -2.63 3.63 22.08
CA SER A 121 -1.53 4.17 22.87
C SER A 121 -0.73 5.21 22.08
N THR A 122 -0.13 6.17 22.77
CA THR A 122 0.82 7.10 22.15
C THR A 122 2.09 6.34 21.72
N THR A 123 2.57 6.63 20.53
CA THR A 123 3.84 6.08 20.03
C THR A 123 5.01 6.62 20.81
N GLN A 124 4.94 7.89 21.21
CA GLN A 124 5.94 8.55 22.04
C GLN A 124 5.39 9.75 22.79
N THR A 125 5.76 9.87 24.06
CA THR A 125 5.47 11.03 24.91
C THR A 125 6.72 11.86 25.13
N PHE A 126 6.62 13.18 24.99
CA PHE A 126 7.68 14.15 25.26
C PHE A 126 7.33 14.95 26.52
N SER A 127 8.05 14.70 27.60
CA SER A 127 7.84 15.38 28.88
C SER A 127 8.70 16.64 29.06
N SER A 128 9.57 16.95 28.10
CA SER A 128 10.41 18.16 28.11
C SER A 128 10.46 18.83 26.74
N CYS A 129 10.42 20.16 26.72
CA CYS A 129 10.50 20.97 25.51
C CYS A 129 11.68 21.97 25.58
N PRO A 130 12.31 22.32 24.43
CA PRO A 130 11.96 21.88 23.08
C PRO A 130 12.33 20.41 22.82
N ALA A 131 11.55 19.72 22.01
CA ALA A 131 11.81 18.38 21.56
C ALA A 131 11.95 18.34 20.02
N LYS A 132 12.80 17.45 19.51
CA LYS A 132 12.94 17.18 18.08
C LYS A 132 13.03 15.67 17.89
N VAL A 133 12.29 15.16 16.95
CA VAL A 133 12.29 13.75 16.59
C VAL A 133 12.31 13.61 15.07
N ALA A 134 13.05 12.62 14.58
CA ALA A 134 12.97 12.16 13.20
C ALA A 134 12.56 10.69 13.23
N ARG A 135 11.56 10.33 12.43
CA ARG A 135 11.04 8.98 12.33
C ARG A 135 10.70 8.66 10.89
N SER A 136 10.79 7.38 10.58
CA SER A 136 10.11 6.82 9.42
C SER A 136 8.77 6.28 9.87
N VAL A 137 7.80 6.30 8.98
CA VAL A 137 6.48 5.70 9.15
C VAL A 137 6.22 4.82 7.94
N TYR A 138 5.61 3.66 8.13
CA TYR A 138 5.20 2.82 7.02
C TYR A 138 4.11 3.49 6.18
N GLN A 139 3.95 3.08 4.94
CA GLN A 139 2.87 3.56 4.09
C GLN A 139 1.52 3.22 4.74
N TYR A 140 0.68 4.23 4.94
CA TYR A 140 -0.57 4.15 5.72
C TYR A 140 -0.38 3.80 7.21
N GLY A 141 0.85 3.82 7.72
CA GLY A 141 1.13 3.73 9.14
C GLY A 141 0.84 5.05 9.86
N VAL A 142 0.60 4.99 11.17
CA VAL A 142 0.27 6.15 11.98
C VAL A 142 1.11 6.20 13.25
N HIS A 143 1.64 7.38 13.56
CA HIS A 143 2.29 7.66 14.84
C HIS A 143 1.50 8.69 15.64
N TYR A 144 1.26 8.41 16.91
CA TYR A 144 0.63 9.33 17.86
C TYR A 144 1.69 9.89 18.82
N MET A 145 1.91 11.21 18.74
CA MET A 145 2.92 11.90 19.54
C MET A 145 2.24 12.76 20.61
N GLU A 146 2.63 12.58 21.86
CA GLU A 146 2.12 13.35 22.99
C GLU A 146 3.16 14.33 23.50
N PHE A 147 2.77 15.57 23.78
CA PHE A 147 3.62 16.62 24.31
C PHE A 147 3.07 17.12 25.64
N GLU A 148 3.70 16.77 26.74
CA GLU A 148 3.34 17.18 28.11
C GLU A 148 4.03 18.49 28.52
N CYS A 149 4.28 19.40 27.59
CA CYS A 149 5.01 20.63 27.84
C CYS A 149 4.10 21.75 28.33
N GLN A 150 4.55 22.53 29.31
CA GLN A 150 3.78 23.65 29.85
C GLN A 150 3.95 24.91 28.99
N GLY A 151 2.88 25.67 28.83
CA GLY A 151 2.88 26.95 28.13
C GLY A 151 2.44 26.85 26.67
N THR A 152 2.70 27.89 25.89
CA THR A 152 2.38 27.96 24.46
C THR A 152 3.56 27.42 23.65
N HIS A 153 3.30 26.48 22.79
CA HIS A 153 4.30 25.83 21.94
C HIS A 153 3.90 25.93 20.46
N SER A 154 4.89 25.90 19.59
CA SER A 154 4.70 25.70 18.16
C SER A 154 5.20 24.30 17.77
N ILE A 155 4.44 23.62 16.91
CA ILE A 155 4.82 22.34 16.32
C ILE A 155 5.13 22.61 14.85
N THR A 156 6.29 22.13 14.40
CA THR A 156 6.68 22.17 12.99
C THR A 156 6.81 20.73 12.51
N PHE A 157 6.07 20.38 11.49
CA PHE A 157 6.19 19.11 10.77
C PHE A 157 6.96 19.33 9.48
N GLN A 158 7.92 18.45 9.20
CA GLN A 158 8.67 18.44 7.96
C GLN A 158 8.65 17.01 7.41
N GLY A 159 7.73 16.74 6.49
CA GLY A 159 7.64 15.48 5.76
C GLY A 159 8.62 15.41 4.60
N ALA A 160 8.95 14.22 4.16
CA ALA A 160 9.61 13.99 2.88
C ALA A 160 8.60 14.20 1.76
N GLU A 161 8.98 14.94 0.71
CA GLU A 161 8.12 15.15 -0.47
C GLU A 161 8.10 13.92 -1.39
N ALA A 162 9.14 13.10 -1.32
CA ALA A 162 9.25 11.86 -2.07
C ALA A 162 10.10 10.83 -1.32
N VAL A 163 9.80 9.57 -1.52
CA VAL A 163 10.55 8.44 -0.98
C VAL A 163 10.95 7.53 -2.14
N LYS A 164 12.21 7.07 -2.15
CA LYS A 164 12.64 6.04 -3.09
C LYS A 164 11.98 4.72 -2.71
N LEU A 165 11.22 4.13 -3.62
CA LEU A 165 10.62 2.81 -3.43
C LEU A 165 11.67 1.70 -3.53
N LEU A 166 12.64 1.88 -4.43
CA LEU A 166 13.75 0.95 -4.66
C LEU A 166 15.06 1.65 -4.33
N PRO A 167 15.55 1.57 -3.09
CA PRO A 167 16.71 2.36 -2.64
C PRO A 167 18.02 2.00 -3.35
N PHE A 168 18.06 0.85 -4.01
CA PHE A 168 19.25 0.32 -4.68
C PHE A 168 19.27 0.56 -6.20
N ALA A 169 18.12 0.93 -6.81
CA ALA A 169 17.97 1.03 -8.25
C ALA A 169 17.79 2.47 -8.71
N ASP A 170 18.87 3.09 -9.11
CA ASP A 170 18.80 4.27 -9.96
C ASP A 170 18.73 3.83 -11.44
N PRO A 171 18.00 4.55 -12.31
CA PRO A 171 17.99 4.26 -13.74
C PRO A 171 19.41 4.19 -14.30
N SER A 172 19.72 3.17 -15.09
CA SER A 172 21.05 3.06 -15.72
C SER A 172 21.25 4.07 -16.84
N SER A 173 20.16 4.69 -17.31
CA SER A 173 20.16 5.80 -18.25
C SER A 173 18.82 6.55 -18.20
N GLY A 174 18.85 7.87 -18.43
CA GLY A 174 17.67 8.72 -18.32
C GLY A 174 17.18 8.85 -16.87
N ASP A 175 15.94 9.29 -16.71
CA ASP A 175 15.36 9.64 -15.41
C ASP A 175 14.32 8.63 -14.92
N TYR A 176 14.02 7.60 -15.71
CA TYR A 176 12.91 6.66 -15.47
C TYR A 176 13.32 5.22 -15.74
N PHE A 177 12.63 4.31 -15.07
CA PHE A 177 12.64 2.87 -15.35
C PHE A 177 11.22 2.31 -15.19
N PHE A 178 10.99 1.15 -15.75
CA PHE A 178 9.74 0.43 -15.52
C PHE A 178 9.85 -0.39 -14.24
N TRP A 179 8.82 -0.33 -13.43
CA TRP A 179 8.71 -1.12 -12.21
C TRP A 179 7.45 -1.98 -12.26
N SER A 180 7.62 -3.28 -12.04
CA SER A 180 6.53 -4.26 -12.08
C SER A 180 5.57 -4.16 -10.90
N ASN A 181 5.85 -3.31 -9.92
CA ASN A 181 5.23 -3.34 -8.60
C ASN A 181 5.70 -4.52 -7.75
N MET A 182 5.31 -4.52 -6.50
CA MET A 182 5.47 -5.61 -5.54
C MET A 182 4.07 -6.11 -5.17
N GLY A 183 3.84 -7.39 -5.20
CA GLY A 183 2.56 -8.00 -4.83
C GLY A 183 2.49 -9.46 -5.23
N ASP A 184 1.72 -10.20 -4.44
CA ASP A 184 1.45 -11.61 -4.67
C ASP A 184 0.46 -11.83 -5.81
N GLU A 185 0.43 -13.05 -6.33
CA GLU A 185 -0.51 -13.50 -7.35
C GLU A 185 -0.61 -12.53 -8.55
N SER A 186 0.49 -11.81 -8.85
CA SER A 186 0.54 -10.83 -9.93
C SER A 186 1.40 -11.34 -11.07
N ASN A 187 1.00 -11.01 -12.31
CA ASN A 187 1.75 -11.33 -13.51
C ASN A 187 1.95 -10.06 -14.36
N PRO A 188 2.79 -9.13 -13.90
CA PRO A 188 3.05 -7.90 -14.61
C PRO A 188 3.83 -8.16 -15.89
N THR A 189 3.43 -7.50 -16.97
CA THR A 189 4.06 -7.64 -18.28
C THR A 189 4.47 -6.29 -18.85
N LEU A 190 5.64 -6.25 -19.50
CA LEU A 190 6.09 -5.13 -20.29
C LEU A 190 6.28 -5.58 -21.73
N SER A 191 5.48 -5.06 -22.65
CA SER A 191 5.49 -5.45 -24.06
C SER A 191 5.91 -4.31 -24.96
N GLN A 192 6.74 -4.62 -25.97
CA GLN A 192 7.17 -3.68 -27.00
C GLN A 192 7.20 -4.36 -28.36
N THR A 193 6.67 -3.70 -29.37
CA THR A 193 6.74 -4.16 -30.76
C THR A 193 7.94 -3.52 -31.44
N PHE A 194 8.72 -4.31 -32.17
CA PHE A 194 9.86 -3.86 -32.96
C PHE A 194 9.59 -4.16 -34.45
N ASP A 195 9.70 -3.14 -35.28
CA ASP A 195 9.71 -3.34 -36.74
C ASP A 195 11.11 -3.80 -37.19
N LEU A 196 11.20 -5.08 -37.53
CA LEU A 196 12.41 -5.70 -38.04
C LEU A 196 12.38 -5.92 -39.55
N THR A 197 11.46 -5.26 -40.26
CA THR A 197 11.36 -5.33 -41.73
C THR A 197 12.63 -4.84 -42.35
N GLY A 198 13.28 -5.67 -43.17
CA GLY A 198 14.53 -5.34 -43.84
C GLY A 198 15.79 -5.55 -42.99
N VAL A 199 15.67 -5.99 -41.75
CA VAL A 199 16.81 -6.41 -40.93
C VAL A 199 17.27 -7.78 -41.38
N SER A 200 18.56 -7.94 -41.70
CA SER A 200 19.17 -9.21 -42.04
C SER A 200 20.23 -9.60 -41.01
N GLY A 201 20.20 -10.85 -40.56
CA GLY A 201 21.12 -11.40 -39.56
C GLY A 201 20.52 -11.42 -38.13
N PRO A 202 21.34 -11.82 -37.16
CA PRO A 202 20.90 -11.98 -35.80
C PRO A 202 20.55 -10.61 -35.16
N VAL A 203 19.46 -10.58 -34.40
CA VAL A 203 19.06 -9.44 -33.57
C VAL A 203 19.31 -9.79 -32.12
N SER A 204 19.79 -8.84 -31.33
CA SER A 204 19.99 -9.01 -29.91
C SER A 204 19.26 -7.92 -29.12
N LEU A 205 18.66 -8.30 -28.01
CA LEU A 205 18.10 -7.41 -27.03
C LEU A 205 19.08 -7.29 -25.85
N ALA A 206 19.41 -6.06 -25.45
CA ALA A 206 20.18 -5.79 -24.25
C ALA A 206 19.41 -4.84 -23.35
N PHE A 207 19.34 -5.15 -22.09
CA PHE A 207 18.63 -4.34 -21.08
C PHE A 207 19.35 -4.47 -19.73
N LYS A 208 19.03 -3.56 -18.83
CA LYS A 208 19.38 -3.62 -17.42
C LYS A 208 18.13 -3.97 -16.63
N THR A 209 18.25 -4.88 -15.70
CA THR A 209 17.17 -5.24 -14.76
C THR A 209 17.73 -5.38 -13.36
N TRP A 210 16.93 -5.00 -12.40
CA TRP A 210 17.05 -5.34 -11.00
C TRP A 210 15.81 -6.17 -10.64
N TYR A 211 15.97 -7.19 -9.84
CA TYR A 211 14.88 -8.02 -9.35
C TYR A 211 15.19 -8.54 -7.95
N ASP A 212 14.13 -8.68 -7.18
CA ASP A 212 14.06 -9.32 -5.87
C ASP A 212 12.77 -10.15 -5.89
N LEU A 213 12.93 -11.46 -6.00
CA LEU A 213 11.88 -12.43 -6.25
C LEU A 213 12.03 -13.59 -5.26
N GLU A 214 10.93 -14.26 -4.94
CA GLU A 214 10.99 -15.45 -4.11
C GLU A 214 11.85 -16.53 -4.80
N THR A 215 12.94 -16.88 -4.13
CA THR A 215 13.94 -17.80 -4.70
C THR A 215 13.32 -19.17 -5.01
N ASP A 216 13.57 -19.66 -6.22
CA ASP A 216 13.09 -20.94 -6.71
C ASP A 216 11.56 -21.09 -6.82
N TYR A 217 10.82 -19.99 -6.63
CA TYR A 217 9.36 -19.96 -6.68
C TYR A 217 8.85 -19.01 -7.76
N ASP A 218 9.30 -17.75 -7.76
CA ASP A 218 8.92 -16.75 -8.74
C ASP A 218 10.00 -16.52 -9.79
N TYR A 219 9.57 -16.32 -11.03
CA TYR A 219 10.48 -16.19 -12.17
C TYR A 219 10.09 -15.04 -13.10
N VAL A 220 11.08 -14.28 -13.56
CA VAL A 220 10.95 -13.34 -14.66
C VAL A 220 11.45 -14.01 -15.95
N PHE A 221 10.67 -13.87 -17.01
CA PHE A 221 10.98 -14.40 -18.34
C PHE A 221 11.05 -13.27 -19.37
N ILE A 222 11.88 -13.49 -20.39
CA ILE A 222 11.83 -12.72 -21.63
C ILE A 222 11.28 -13.64 -22.72
N SER A 223 10.22 -13.20 -23.36
CA SER A 223 9.63 -13.95 -24.47
C SER A 223 9.46 -13.08 -25.71
N ALA A 224 9.42 -13.71 -26.86
CA ALA A 224 9.17 -13.06 -28.12
C ALA A 224 8.13 -13.82 -28.95
N THR A 225 7.41 -13.08 -29.76
CA THR A 225 6.43 -13.64 -30.69
C THR A 225 6.53 -12.96 -32.06
N MET A 226 6.16 -13.67 -33.12
CA MET A 226 6.05 -13.14 -34.46
C MET A 226 4.59 -12.88 -34.86
N ASP A 227 3.64 -13.47 -34.16
CA ASP A 227 2.21 -13.47 -34.50
C ASP A 227 1.32 -12.86 -33.39
N GLY A 228 1.89 -12.61 -32.21
CA GLY A 228 1.17 -12.14 -31.01
C GLY A 228 0.41 -13.23 -30.24
N GLU A 229 0.44 -14.46 -30.71
CA GLU A 229 -0.30 -15.59 -30.13
C GLU A 229 0.66 -16.66 -29.55
N ASN A 230 1.70 -17.01 -30.30
CA ASN A 230 2.69 -18.00 -29.88
C ASN A 230 3.96 -17.32 -29.38
N TRP A 231 4.32 -17.56 -28.12
CA TRP A 231 5.43 -16.92 -27.44
C TRP A 231 6.53 -17.92 -27.12
N ASP A 232 7.76 -17.60 -27.53
CA ASP A 232 8.95 -18.37 -27.23
C ASP A 232 9.76 -17.67 -26.12
N ILE A 233 10.13 -18.40 -25.06
CA ILE A 233 11.02 -17.90 -24.01
C ILE A 233 12.43 -17.80 -24.60
N LEU A 234 13.04 -16.63 -24.47
CA LEU A 234 14.39 -16.36 -24.97
C LEU A 234 15.43 -16.75 -23.92
N ASN A 235 16.44 -17.52 -24.36
CA ASN A 235 17.55 -17.88 -23.50
C ASN A 235 18.58 -16.74 -23.42
N SER A 236 19.12 -16.55 -22.23
CA SER A 236 20.24 -15.65 -21.97
C SER A 236 21.42 -16.41 -21.34
N LYS A 237 22.53 -15.70 -21.15
CA LYS A 237 23.71 -16.30 -20.48
C LYS A 237 23.57 -16.34 -18.95
N THR A 238 22.62 -15.60 -18.40
CA THR A 238 22.46 -15.37 -16.97
C THR A 238 21.15 -15.94 -16.40
N CYS A 239 20.24 -16.46 -17.25
CA CYS A 239 19.03 -17.12 -16.78
C CYS A 239 19.31 -18.55 -16.31
N THR A 240 18.46 -19.07 -15.44
CA THR A 240 18.46 -20.46 -14.99
C THR A 240 17.30 -21.25 -15.59
N THR A 241 17.49 -22.55 -15.77
CA THR A 241 16.43 -23.52 -16.10
C THR A 241 16.06 -24.38 -14.90
N ASP A 242 16.63 -24.12 -13.74
CA ASP A 242 16.30 -24.83 -12.51
C ASP A 242 14.83 -24.56 -12.14
N ASN A 243 14.15 -25.61 -11.73
CA ASN A 243 12.71 -25.57 -11.47
C ASN A 243 12.33 -26.49 -10.30
N PRO A 244 12.86 -26.23 -9.09
CA PRO A 244 12.63 -27.10 -7.94
C PRO A 244 11.16 -27.12 -7.48
N SER A 245 10.44 -26.01 -7.64
CA SER A 245 9.02 -25.87 -7.24
C SER A 245 8.04 -26.21 -8.36
N GLY A 246 8.52 -26.37 -9.60
CA GLY A 246 7.66 -26.63 -10.76
C GLY A 246 7.03 -25.38 -11.39
N ASN A 247 7.43 -24.17 -10.97
CA ASN A 247 6.85 -22.90 -11.39
C ASN A 247 7.56 -22.26 -12.59
N SER A 248 8.73 -22.73 -12.96
CA SER A 248 9.48 -22.21 -14.11
C SER A 248 8.97 -22.78 -15.43
N PHE A 249 8.75 -21.89 -16.40
CA PHE A 249 8.34 -22.24 -17.77
C PHE A 249 9.52 -22.36 -18.74
N GLY A 250 10.75 -22.09 -18.28
CA GLY A 250 11.93 -22.12 -19.13
C GLY A 250 13.11 -21.36 -18.52
N CYS A 251 13.96 -20.78 -19.37
CA CYS A 251 15.10 -19.99 -18.91
C CYS A 251 14.61 -18.64 -18.35
N GLY A 252 14.67 -18.46 -17.02
CA GLY A 252 14.20 -17.29 -16.30
C GLY A 252 15.21 -16.81 -15.26
N TRP A 253 14.90 -15.74 -14.58
CA TRP A 253 15.64 -15.23 -13.42
C TRP A 253 14.76 -15.34 -12.19
N ASN A 254 15.33 -15.72 -11.05
CA ASN A 254 14.71 -15.75 -9.74
C ASN A 254 15.66 -15.28 -8.65
N GLY A 255 15.20 -15.19 -7.40
CA GLY A 255 15.99 -14.70 -6.29
C GLY A 255 16.34 -13.21 -6.43
N GLU A 256 17.46 -12.78 -5.85
CA GLU A 256 17.91 -11.40 -5.87
C GLU A 256 18.97 -11.19 -6.96
N SER A 257 18.86 -10.07 -7.68
CA SER A 257 19.92 -9.65 -8.60
C SER A 257 21.07 -9.01 -7.82
N ASP A 258 22.30 -9.34 -8.22
CA ASP A 258 23.47 -8.57 -7.77
C ASP A 258 23.33 -7.11 -8.23
N GLY A 259 23.30 -6.15 -7.28
CA GLY A 259 23.03 -4.74 -7.48
C GLY A 259 24.02 -4.00 -8.40
#